data_fb914cd2b4f126bca08bed8ab5f58a99
#
_entry.id   fb914cd2b4f126bca08bed8ab5f58a99
#
_cell.length_a   1.000
_cell.length_b   1.000
_cell.length_c   1.000
_cell.angle_alpha   90.00
_cell.angle_beta   90.00
_cell.angle_gamma   90.00
#
_symmetry.space_group_name_H-M   'P 1'
#
loop_
_entity.id
_entity.type
_entity.pdbx_description
1 polymer ?
#
loop_
_entity_poly.entity_id
_entity_poly.type
_entity_poly.pdbx_seq_one_letter_code
_entity_poly.pdbx_strand_id
1 'polypeptide(L)'
;KQMKRRIINIASYEKPTFMKRIKGMTAFMLTAVLLLGFAPFISTYAADGSHYQWDSSSENISYVDLSTYFGEYEGSFVLYDLENDAWSIHDMEHATLRVAPNSTYKIYDALFGLEEDIITPENSFIAWNGETYPFEAWNADQTLQSAMNSSVNWYFQAVDEQLGASDVYSYVQEIGYGNENMSGDFSSYWMESSLEISPIEQVELLTKLQNNSFGFAPENINAVKDAICLSSSAAGTFYGK
;
A
#
# COMPACT_ATOMS: atom_id res chain seq x y z
N LYS A 1 21.89 -26.44 -8.22
CA LYS A 1 22.66 -26.03 -7.00
C LYS A 1 21.82 -26.15 -5.72
N GLN A 2 20.54 -25.72 -5.71
CA GLN A 2 19.66 -25.78 -4.51
C GLN A 2 19.37 -27.22 -4.03
N MET A 3 19.10 -28.16 -4.94
CA MET A 3 18.81 -29.54 -4.58
C MET A 3 20.03 -30.23 -3.87
N LYS A 4 21.25 -29.96 -4.35
CA LYS A 4 22.46 -30.45 -3.73
C LYS A 4 22.69 -29.94 -2.30
N ARG A 5 22.37 -28.66 -2.05
CA ARG A 5 22.37 -28.04 -0.70
C ARG A 5 21.32 -28.67 0.23
N ARG A 6 20.11 -28.94 -0.29
CA ARG A 6 19.05 -29.59 0.50
C ARG A 6 19.43 -31.01 0.90
N ILE A 7 20.02 -31.78 -0.01
CA ILE A 7 20.48 -33.16 0.27
C ILE A 7 21.61 -33.13 1.29
N ILE A 8 22.60 -32.25 1.18
CA ILE A 8 23.68 -32.09 2.15
C ILE A 8 23.13 -31.72 3.54
N ASN A 9 22.18 -30.79 3.61
CA ASN A 9 21.57 -30.40 4.88
C ASN A 9 20.75 -31.53 5.53
N ILE A 10 20.12 -32.40 4.74
CA ILE A 10 19.41 -33.58 5.26
C ILE A 10 20.41 -34.63 5.72
N ALA A 11 21.48 -34.85 4.96
CA ALA A 11 22.50 -35.85 5.30
C ALA A 11 23.39 -35.45 6.50
N SER A 12 23.50 -34.13 6.76
CA SER A 12 24.25 -33.59 7.92
C SER A 12 23.37 -33.28 9.13
N TYR A 13 22.09 -33.69 9.11
CA TYR A 13 21.19 -33.45 10.23
C TYR A 13 21.58 -34.26 11.46
N GLU A 14 22.12 -33.59 12.45
CA GLU A 14 22.34 -34.18 13.79
C GLU A 14 21.15 -33.82 14.70
N LYS A 15 20.60 -34.83 15.38
CA LYS A 15 19.53 -34.61 16.35
C LYS A 15 20.02 -33.64 17.44
N PRO A 16 19.34 -32.53 17.69
CA PRO A 16 19.78 -31.59 18.70
C PRO A 16 19.83 -32.26 20.08
N THR A 17 20.90 -32.00 20.81
CA THR A 17 21.06 -32.48 22.18
C THR A 17 19.97 -31.90 23.09
N PHE A 18 19.66 -32.57 24.20
CA PHE A 18 18.65 -32.15 25.18
C PHE A 18 18.83 -30.67 25.60
N MET A 19 20.08 -30.23 25.82
CA MET A 19 20.40 -28.83 26.13
C MET A 19 20.10 -27.85 24.99
N LYS A 20 20.31 -28.23 23.73
CA LYS A 20 19.96 -27.43 22.56
C LYS A 20 18.44 -27.31 22.39
N ARG A 21 17.69 -28.37 22.73
CA ARG A 21 16.22 -28.34 22.73
C ARG A 21 15.65 -27.42 23.81
N ILE A 22 16.21 -27.46 25.02
CA ILE A 22 15.81 -26.54 26.12
C ILE A 22 16.09 -25.09 25.74
N LYS A 23 17.29 -24.77 25.20
CA LYS A 23 17.62 -23.42 24.74
C LYS A 23 16.71 -22.94 23.60
N GLY A 24 16.34 -23.82 22.68
CA GLY A 24 15.38 -23.52 21.62
C GLY A 24 13.97 -23.28 22.14
N MET A 25 13.50 -24.09 23.09
CA MET A 25 12.18 -23.90 23.75
C MET A 25 12.13 -22.65 24.58
N THR A 26 13.20 -22.32 25.34
CA THR A 26 13.28 -21.08 26.11
C THR A 26 13.30 -19.84 25.21
N ALA A 27 14.05 -19.87 24.10
CA ALA A 27 14.04 -18.79 23.11
C ALA A 27 12.66 -18.63 22.47
N PHE A 28 12.02 -19.74 22.08
CA PHE A 28 10.66 -19.71 21.53
C PHE A 28 9.62 -19.19 22.54
N MET A 29 9.66 -19.65 23.78
CA MET A 29 8.79 -19.17 24.86
C MET A 29 9.00 -17.67 25.14
N LEU A 30 10.25 -17.20 25.18
CA LEU A 30 10.56 -15.79 25.36
C LEU A 30 10.02 -14.93 24.21
N THR A 31 10.16 -15.40 22.97
CA THR A 31 9.63 -14.72 21.78
C THR A 31 8.11 -14.73 21.80
N ALA A 32 7.47 -15.85 22.15
CA ALA A 32 6.03 -15.95 22.27
C ALA A 32 5.46 -15.05 23.40
N VAL A 33 6.14 -14.97 24.54
CA VAL A 33 5.74 -14.06 25.64
C VAL A 33 5.92 -12.60 25.23
N LEU A 34 6.98 -12.25 24.51
CA LEU A 34 7.15 -10.90 23.96
C LEU A 34 6.05 -10.57 22.94
N LEU A 35 5.76 -11.46 22.01
CA LEU A 35 4.69 -11.25 21.01
C LEU A 35 3.30 -11.19 21.66
N LEU A 36 3.00 -12.08 22.59
CA LEU A 36 1.71 -12.09 23.30
C LEU A 36 1.58 -10.96 24.35
N GLY A 37 2.71 -10.54 24.94
CA GLY A 37 2.73 -9.41 25.89
C GLY A 37 2.58 -8.06 25.21
N PHE A 38 2.93 -7.93 23.91
CA PHE A 38 2.74 -6.70 23.13
C PHE A 38 1.45 -6.71 22.29
N ALA A 39 0.79 -7.87 22.10
CA ALA A 39 -0.48 -7.94 21.39
C ALA A 39 -1.56 -6.98 21.90
N PRO A 40 -1.80 -6.83 23.23
CA PRO A 40 -2.74 -5.82 23.70
C PRO A 40 -2.26 -4.38 23.54
N PHE A 41 -0.93 -4.15 23.40
CA PHE A 41 -0.41 -2.82 23.11
C PHE A 41 -0.53 -2.46 21.63
N ILE A 42 -0.40 -3.45 20.72
CA ILE A 42 -0.58 -3.23 19.28
C ILE A 42 -2.06 -2.93 18.98
N SER A 43 -2.99 -3.63 19.63
CA SER A 43 -4.43 -3.36 19.45
C SER A 43 -4.92 -2.04 20.08
N THR A 44 -4.18 -1.46 21.04
CA THR A 44 -4.51 -0.15 21.61
C THR A 44 -3.92 1.04 20.84
N TYR A 45 -2.94 0.82 19.95
CA TYR A 45 -2.45 1.85 19.04
C TYR A 45 -3.18 1.87 17.68
N ALA A 46 -3.98 0.85 17.38
CA ALA A 46 -4.79 0.76 16.16
C ALA A 46 -6.20 1.35 16.32
N ALA A 47 -6.53 2.01 17.41
CA ALA A 47 -7.90 2.38 17.73
C ALA A 47 -8.06 3.86 18.05
N ASP A 48 -7.79 4.74 17.12
CA ASP A 48 -8.47 6.02 16.96
C ASP A 48 -8.28 6.57 15.54
N GLY A 49 -8.44 5.73 14.53
CA GLY A 49 -8.55 6.17 13.16
C GLY A 49 -9.76 7.09 13.04
N SER A 50 -9.55 8.35 12.63
CA SER A 50 -10.64 9.27 12.42
C SER A 50 -11.55 8.74 11.31
N HIS A 51 -12.86 8.70 11.54
CA HIS A 51 -13.81 8.37 10.48
C HIS A 51 -13.97 9.54 9.52
N TYR A 52 -13.95 9.24 8.24
CA TYR A 52 -14.30 10.19 7.19
C TYR A 52 -15.79 10.56 7.31
N GLN A 53 -16.08 11.85 7.38
CA GLN A 53 -17.45 12.36 7.47
C GLN A 53 -18.03 12.45 6.04
N TRP A 54 -18.43 11.31 5.51
CA TRP A 54 -19.00 11.23 4.17
C TRP A 54 -20.44 11.71 4.14
N ASP A 55 -20.75 12.72 3.32
CA ASP A 55 -22.13 13.13 3.07
C ASP A 55 -22.76 12.23 2.01
N SER A 56 -23.34 11.14 2.48
CA SER A 56 -24.00 10.13 1.66
C SER A 56 -25.46 10.46 1.34
N SER A 57 -25.95 11.63 1.72
CA SER A 57 -27.39 11.98 1.64
C SER A 57 -27.95 12.07 0.21
N SER A 58 -27.09 12.33 -0.76
CA SER A 58 -27.43 12.40 -2.19
C SER A 58 -26.99 11.18 -2.98
N GLU A 59 -26.32 10.21 -2.35
CA GLU A 59 -25.69 9.08 -3.02
C GLU A 59 -26.66 7.91 -3.24
N ASN A 60 -26.55 7.26 -4.39
CA ASN A 60 -27.26 6.04 -4.70
C ASN A 60 -26.48 4.83 -4.16
N ILE A 61 -26.82 4.39 -2.95
CA ILE A 61 -26.07 3.36 -2.21
C ILE A 61 -26.85 2.05 -2.13
N SER A 62 -26.21 0.95 -2.52
CA SER A 62 -26.63 -0.41 -2.26
C SER A 62 -25.72 -1.05 -1.19
N TYR A 63 -26.30 -1.47 -0.08
CA TYR A 63 -25.57 -2.24 0.93
C TYR A 63 -25.54 -3.71 0.54
N VAL A 64 -24.33 -4.26 0.45
CA VAL A 64 -24.09 -5.66 0.07
C VAL A 64 -23.52 -6.43 1.26
N ASP A 65 -24.00 -7.65 1.49
CA ASP A 65 -23.43 -8.52 2.52
C ASP A 65 -22.38 -9.45 1.92
N LEU A 66 -21.12 -9.18 2.20
CA LEU A 66 -19.96 -9.98 1.80
C LEU A 66 -19.27 -10.67 2.98
N SER A 67 -19.89 -10.71 4.16
CA SER A 67 -19.32 -11.27 5.39
C SER A 67 -18.83 -12.71 5.23
N THR A 68 -19.49 -13.52 4.40
CA THR A 68 -19.05 -14.89 4.10
C THR A 68 -17.70 -14.97 3.38
N TYR A 69 -17.29 -13.92 2.67
CA TYR A 69 -16.01 -13.84 1.98
C TYR A 69 -14.90 -13.30 2.90
N PHE A 70 -15.24 -12.47 3.88
CA PHE A 70 -14.30 -11.97 4.88
C PHE A 70 -13.97 -13.01 5.95
N GLY A 71 -14.90 -13.96 6.25
CA GLY A 71 -14.69 -15.00 7.24
C GLY A 71 -14.55 -14.44 8.66
N GLU A 72 -13.38 -14.60 9.27
CA GLU A 72 -13.06 -14.07 10.62
C GLU A 72 -12.38 -12.69 10.57
N TYR A 73 -12.14 -12.14 9.37
CA TYR A 73 -11.52 -10.83 9.21
C TYR A 73 -12.58 -9.74 9.17
N GLU A 74 -12.27 -8.61 9.78
CA GLU A 74 -13.04 -7.37 9.69
C GLU A 74 -12.52 -6.54 8.51
N GLY A 75 -13.41 -5.86 7.79
CA GLY A 75 -13.01 -5.04 6.66
C GLY A 75 -14.19 -4.61 5.82
N SER A 76 -13.96 -3.80 4.82
CA SER A 76 -14.97 -3.27 3.94
C SER A 76 -14.70 -3.60 2.48
N PHE A 77 -15.75 -3.52 1.68
CA PHE A 77 -15.67 -3.50 0.22
C PHE A 77 -16.45 -2.28 -0.27
N VAL A 78 -15.82 -1.49 -1.13
CA VAL A 78 -16.40 -0.29 -1.74
C VAL A 78 -16.24 -0.39 -3.25
N LEU A 79 -17.33 -0.32 -3.97
CA LEU A 79 -17.39 -0.25 -5.43
C LEU A 79 -18.21 0.96 -5.83
N TYR A 80 -17.68 1.76 -6.77
CA TYR A 80 -18.42 2.84 -7.42
C TYR A 80 -18.56 2.56 -8.92
N ASP A 81 -19.78 2.50 -9.40
CA ASP A 81 -20.14 2.36 -10.81
C ASP A 81 -20.27 3.75 -11.43
N LEU A 82 -19.26 4.13 -12.23
CA LEU A 82 -19.19 5.43 -12.90
C LEU A 82 -20.29 5.67 -13.93
N GLU A 83 -20.83 4.60 -14.54
CA GLU A 83 -21.87 4.73 -15.57
C GLU A 83 -23.24 4.99 -14.95
N ASN A 84 -23.51 4.35 -13.81
CA ASN A 84 -24.81 4.39 -13.14
C ASN A 84 -24.83 5.35 -11.95
N ASP A 85 -23.70 5.96 -11.62
CA ASP A 85 -23.54 6.81 -10.44
C ASP A 85 -24.07 6.11 -9.19
N ALA A 86 -23.51 4.92 -8.91
CA ALA A 86 -24.04 4.03 -7.89
C ALA A 86 -22.92 3.37 -7.06
N TRP A 87 -23.11 3.35 -5.76
CA TRP A 87 -22.22 2.73 -4.80
C TRP A 87 -22.73 1.36 -4.37
N SER A 88 -21.81 0.41 -4.21
CA SER A 88 -22.06 -0.87 -3.52
C SER A 88 -21.08 -1.00 -2.38
N ILE A 89 -21.57 -1.05 -1.14
CA ILE A 89 -20.74 -0.98 0.06
C ILE A 89 -21.08 -2.17 0.99
N HIS A 90 -20.03 -2.86 1.40
CA HIS A 90 -20.05 -3.77 2.54
C HIS A 90 -19.36 -3.09 3.71
N ASP A 91 -20.00 -3.08 4.88
CA ASP A 91 -19.50 -2.50 6.12
C ASP A 91 -19.13 -1.01 6.00
N MET A 92 -20.13 -0.16 6.18
CA MET A 92 -19.96 1.30 6.13
C MET A 92 -19.01 1.83 7.21
N GLU A 93 -18.98 1.20 8.38
CA GLU A 93 -18.09 1.62 9.46
C GLU A 93 -16.63 1.50 9.05
N HIS A 94 -16.22 0.34 8.54
CA HIS A 94 -14.87 0.15 8.00
C HIS A 94 -14.64 0.90 6.68
N ALA A 95 -15.69 1.14 5.88
CA ALA A 95 -15.57 1.90 4.63
C ALA A 95 -15.23 3.37 4.85
N THR A 96 -15.62 3.95 5.99
CA THR A 96 -15.29 5.33 6.39
C THR A 96 -14.10 5.43 7.33
N LEU A 97 -13.61 4.31 7.89
CA LEU A 97 -12.47 4.31 8.79
C LEU A 97 -11.18 4.63 8.02
N ARG A 98 -10.47 5.67 8.45
CA ARG A 98 -9.16 6.02 7.90
C ARG A 98 -8.08 5.13 8.49
N VAL A 99 -7.27 4.57 7.60
CA VAL A 99 -6.12 3.71 7.93
C VAL A 99 -4.93 4.11 7.05
N ALA A 100 -3.73 3.68 7.40
CA ALA A 100 -2.55 3.94 6.59
C ALA A 100 -2.73 3.39 5.16
N PRO A 101 -2.49 4.21 4.12
CA PRO A 101 -2.71 3.82 2.73
C PRO A 101 -1.73 2.74 2.26
N ASN A 102 -0.58 2.64 2.87
CA ASN A 102 0.46 1.72 2.46
C ASN A 102 0.75 1.81 0.94
N SER A 103 0.81 0.69 0.25
CA SER A 103 1.19 0.68 -1.17
C SER A 103 0.21 1.36 -2.11
N THR A 104 -1.03 1.62 -1.71
CA THR A 104 -1.99 2.33 -2.56
C THR A 104 -1.60 3.79 -2.78
N TYR A 105 -0.87 4.40 -1.82
CA TYR A 105 -0.34 5.76 -1.94
C TYR A 105 0.60 5.94 -3.14
N LYS A 106 1.35 4.91 -3.51
CA LYS A 106 2.32 4.94 -4.62
C LYS A 106 1.74 5.40 -5.97
N ILE A 107 0.42 5.28 -6.16
CA ILE A 107 -0.27 5.80 -7.35
C ILE A 107 -0.08 7.32 -7.45
N TYR A 108 -0.30 8.02 -6.33
CA TYR A 108 -0.23 9.47 -6.27
C TYR A 108 1.21 9.98 -6.15
N ASP A 109 2.04 9.28 -5.38
CA ASP A 109 3.47 9.54 -5.28
C ASP A 109 4.16 9.49 -6.65
N ALA A 110 3.85 8.47 -7.47
CA ALA A 110 4.31 8.41 -8.85
C ALA A 110 3.83 9.59 -9.70
N LEU A 111 2.57 10.01 -9.54
CA LEU A 111 2.04 11.18 -10.26
C LEU A 111 2.76 12.46 -9.88
N PHE A 112 3.01 12.69 -8.59
CA PHE A 112 3.74 13.87 -8.12
C PHE A 112 5.15 13.91 -8.68
N GLY A 113 5.87 12.76 -8.66
CA GLY A 113 7.19 12.66 -9.25
C GLY A 113 7.23 12.87 -10.77
N LEU A 114 6.15 12.49 -11.46
CA LEU A 114 5.99 12.74 -12.90
C LEU A 114 5.64 14.19 -13.22
N GLU A 115 4.79 14.85 -12.43
CA GLU A 115 4.42 16.26 -12.63
C GLU A 115 5.61 17.21 -12.41
N GLU A 116 6.56 16.85 -11.56
CA GLU A 116 7.77 17.62 -11.24
C GLU A 116 9.01 17.15 -12.02
N ASP A 117 8.84 16.31 -13.05
CA ASP A 117 9.93 15.79 -13.88
C ASP A 117 11.06 15.06 -13.07
N ILE A 118 10.79 14.62 -11.85
CA ILE A 118 11.71 13.76 -11.05
C ILE A 118 11.89 12.42 -11.76
N ILE A 119 10.81 11.89 -12.29
CA ILE A 119 10.75 10.80 -13.25
C ILE A 119 9.90 11.24 -14.43
N THR A 120 10.11 10.67 -15.60
CA THR A 120 9.29 10.95 -16.78
C THR A 120 8.72 9.67 -17.39
N PRO A 121 7.68 9.73 -18.22
CA PRO A 121 7.17 8.54 -18.92
C PRO A 121 8.25 7.79 -19.72
N GLU A 122 9.22 8.53 -20.31
CA GLU A 122 10.31 7.99 -21.09
C GLU A 122 11.50 7.51 -20.25
N ASN A 123 11.69 8.09 -19.06
CA ASN A 123 12.81 7.78 -18.18
C ASN A 123 12.41 7.84 -16.71
N SER A 124 12.01 6.71 -16.18
CA SER A 124 11.67 6.53 -14.75
C SER A 124 12.70 5.67 -14.02
N PHE A 125 13.93 5.59 -14.56
CA PHE A 125 15.00 4.79 -13.99
C PHE A 125 15.56 5.43 -12.72
N ILE A 126 15.63 4.65 -11.62
CA ILE A 126 16.38 4.96 -10.39
C ILE A 126 17.30 3.79 -10.09
N ALA A 127 18.60 4.09 -9.94
CA ALA A 127 19.60 3.08 -9.61
C ALA A 127 19.41 2.56 -8.19
N TRP A 128 19.62 1.25 -8.03
CA TRP A 128 19.57 0.63 -6.70
C TRP A 128 20.65 1.22 -5.77
N ASN A 129 20.24 1.52 -4.55
CA ASN A 129 21.12 2.11 -3.53
C ASN A 129 22.17 1.15 -2.94
N GLY A 130 22.13 -0.15 -3.32
CA GLY A 130 23.04 -1.19 -2.84
C GLY A 130 22.65 -1.78 -1.48
N GLU A 131 21.57 -1.36 -0.86
CA GLU A 131 21.06 -1.95 0.38
C GLU A 131 20.39 -3.31 0.12
N THR A 132 20.48 -4.23 1.07
CA THR A 132 19.86 -5.54 0.95
C THR A 132 18.47 -5.55 1.58
N TYR A 133 17.47 -5.77 0.75
CA TYR A 133 16.06 -5.89 1.14
C TYR A 133 15.61 -7.36 1.20
N PRO A 134 14.56 -7.68 1.98
CA PRO A 134 14.04 -9.06 2.11
C PRO A 134 13.49 -9.64 0.80
N PHE A 135 13.04 -8.79 -0.12
CA PHE A 135 12.46 -9.17 -1.39
C PHE A 135 13.52 -9.09 -2.50
N GLU A 136 13.77 -10.20 -3.20
CA GLU A 136 14.80 -10.25 -4.25
C GLU A 136 14.60 -9.18 -5.34
N ALA A 137 13.34 -8.92 -5.73
CA ALA A 137 13.00 -7.92 -6.73
C ALA A 137 13.34 -6.47 -6.31
N TRP A 138 13.57 -6.22 -5.02
CA TRP A 138 13.95 -4.90 -4.52
C TRP A 138 15.46 -4.63 -4.60
N ASN A 139 16.26 -5.68 -4.80
CA ASN A 139 17.72 -5.61 -4.83
C ASN A 139 18.25 -5.45 -6.26
N ALA A 140 17.68 -4.52 -7.00
CA ALA A 140 18.03 -4.20 -8.39
C ALA A 140 17.57 -2.79 -8.75
N ASP A 141 18.15 -2.24 -9.79
CA ASP A 141 17.69 -1.00 -10.40
C ASP A 141 16.21 -1.07 -10.77
N GLN A 142 15.50 0.04 -10.64
CA GLN A 142 14.05 0.08 -10.87
C GLN A 142 13.66 1.12 -11.92
N THR A 143 12.55 0.84 -12.57
CA THR A 143 11.74 1.81 -13.32
C THR A 143 10.39 1.93 -12.60
N LEU A 144 9.58 2.94 -12.92
CA LEU A 144 8.22 3.07 -12.39
C LEU A 144 7.42 1.76 -12.54
N GLN A 145 7.49 1.12 -13.71
CA GLN A 145 6.79 -0.14 -13.98
C GLN A 145 7.24 -1.27 -13.03
N SER A 146 8.54 -1.50 -12.88
CA SER A 146 9.07 -2.58 -12.04
C SER A 146 8.86 -2.29 -10.56
N ALA A 147 9.04 -1.03 -10.14
CA ALA A 147 8.81 -0.58 -8.76
C ALA A 147 7.34 -0.71 -8.36
N MET A 148 6.42 -0.34 -9.25
CA MET A 148 4.99 -0.47 -9.01
C MET A 148 4.57 -1.94 -8.93
N ASN A 149 5.02 -2.79 -9.86
CA ASN A 149 4.70 -4.22 -9.89
C ASN A 149 5.22 -4.97 -8.66
N SER A 150 6.42 -4.64 -8.20
CA SER A 150 7.05 -5.29 -7.03
C SER A 150 6.83 -4.53 -5.72
N SER A 151 6.06 -3.45 -5.76
CA SER A 151 5.76 -2.60 -4.60
C SER A 151 7.02 -2.10 -3.86
N VAL A 152 8.04 -1.66 -4.60
CA VAL A 152 9.37 -1.30 -4.08
C VAL A 152 9.33 0.01 -3.33
N ASN A 153 9.33 -0.03 -2.00
CA ASN A 153 9.21 1.18 -1.17
C ASN A 153 10.34 2.17 -1.40
N TRP A 154 11.59 1.71 -1.45
CA TRP A 154 12.74 2.59 -1.58
C TRP A 154 12.73 3.43 -2.86
N TYR A 155 12.10 2.95 -3.94
CA TYR A 155 11.96 3.70 -5.18
C TYR A 155 11.10 4.96 -4.97
N PHE A 156 9.94 4.79 -4.35
CA PHE A 156 9.01 5.89 -4.06
C PHE A 156 9.54 6.81 -2.98
N GLN A 157 10.23 6.29 -1.96
CA GLN A 157 10.96 7.10 -1.00
C GLN A 157 12.04 7.99 -1.67
N ALA A 158 12.72 7.48 -2.70
CA ALA A 158 13.68 8.26 -3.47
C ALA A 158 13.02 9.33 -4.35
N VAL A 159 11.80 9.10 -4.83
CA VAL A 159 10.97 10.11 -5.52
C VAL A 159 10.58 11.19 -4.53
N ASP A 160 10.00 10.83 -3.38
CA ASP A 160 9.64 11.76 -2.29
C ASP A 160 10.84 12.61 -1.84
N GLU A 161 12.02 11.99 -1.65
CA GLU A 161 13.24 12.70 -1.23
C GLU A 161 13.67 13.77 -2.25
N GLN A 162 13.53 13.49 -3.56
CA GLN A 162 13.86 14.44 -4.61
C GLN A 162 12.83 15.55 -4.75
N LEU A 163 11.53 15.25 -4.56
CA LEU A 163 10.46 16.24 -4.49
C LEU A 163 10.64 17.17 -3.29
N GLY A 164 10.97 16.59 -2.14
CA GLY A 164 11.05 17.29 -0.87
C GLY A 164 9.70 17.44 -0.17
N ALA A 165 9.75 17.47 1.16
CA ALA A 165 8.56 17.43 2.02
C ALA A 165 7.54 18.55 1.77
N SER A 166 7.99 19.74 1.35
CA SER A 166 7.11 20.89 1.07
C SER A 166 6.21 20.63 -0.13
N ASP A 167 6.79 20.09 -1.20
CA ASP A 167 6.08 19.91 -2.47
C ASP A 167 5.15 18.69 -2.38
N VAL A 168 5.62 17.60 -1.77
CA VAL A 168 4.77 16.44 -1.45
C VAL A 168 3.56 16.85 -0.61
N TYR A 169 3.78 17.66 0.45
CA TYR A 169 2.69 18.15 1.30
C TYR A 169 1.69 19.02 0.51
N SER A 170 2.20 19.86 -0.38
CA SER A 170 1.34 20.69 -1.23
C SER A 170 0.44 19.85 -2.12
N TYR A 171 0.99 18.81 -2.75
CA TYR A 171 0.20 17.86 -3.54
C TYR A 171 -0.83 17.08 -2.72
N VAL A 172 -0.42 16.58 -1.55
CA VAL A 172 -1.34 15.87 -0.62
C VAL A 172 -2.54 16.74 -0.27
N GLN A 173 -2.31 18.04 0.00
CA GLN A 173 -3.38 19.01 0.27
C GLN A 173 -4.20 19.32 -0.97
N GLU A 174 -3.56 19.53 -2.11
CA GLU A 174 -4.23 19.91 -3.37
C GLU A 174 -5.23 18.85 -3.82
N ILE A 175 -4.87 17.58 -3.73
CA ILE A 175 -5.78 16.49 -4.08
C ILE A 175 -6.76 16.12 -2.96
N GLY A 176 -6.54 16.61 -1.73
CA GLY A 176 -7.33 16.27 -0.55
C GLY A 176 -7.15 14.83 -0.12
N TYR A 177 -5.91 14.37 0.04
CA TYR A 177 -5.61 12.98 0.35
C TYR A 177 -5.87 12.65 1.83
N GLY A 178 -6.98 11.98 2.10
CA GLY A 178 -7.31 11.46 3.42
C GLY A 178 -7.30 12.51 4.53
N ASN A 179 -6.52 12.27 5.59
CA ASN A 179 -6.36 13.20 6.72
C ASN A 179 -5.29 14.29 6.49
N GLU A 180 -4.60 14.28 5.35
CA GLU A 180 -3.52 15.24 4.99
C GLU A 180 -2.40 15.33 6.04
N ASN A 181 -2.29 14.37 6.93
CA ASN A 181 -1.36 14.40 8.06
C ASN A 181 -0.02 13.78 7.73
N MET A 182 0.99 14.59 7.49
CA MET A 182 2.37 14.19 7.22
C MET A 182 3.30 14.45 8.41
N SER A 183 2.79 14.45 9.66
CA SER A 183 3.59 14.72 10.86
C SER A 183 4.53 13.58 11.26
N GLY A 184 4.40 12.40 10.66
CA GLY A 184 5.31 11.28 10.83
C GLY A 184 6.66 11.47 10.16
N ASP A 185 7.51 10.44 10.24
CA ASP A 185 8.79 10.44 9.52
C ASP A 185 8.55 10.53 8.01
N PHE A 186 9.18 11.49 7.34
CA PHE A 186 8.98 11.74 5.92
C PHE A 186 9.34 10.55 5.03
N SER A 187 10.24 9.69 5.47
CA SER A 187 10.57 8.46 4.75
C SER A 187 9.49 7.37 4.84
N SER A 188 8.49 7.52 5.72
CA SER A 188 7.51 6.46 6.03
C SER A 188 6.10 6.94 6.39
N TYR A 189 5.79 8.23 6.18
CA TYR A 189 4.51 8.84 6.58
C TYR A 189 3.27 8.12 6.02
N TRP A 190 3.38 7.44 4.91
CA TRP A 190 2.31 6.66 4.24
C TRP A 190 2.32 5.15 4.59
N MET A 191 3.32 4.69 5.39
CA MET A 191 3.47 3.29 5.81
C MET A 191 3.21 3.14 7.30
N GLU A 192 2.02 2.66 7.70
CA GLU A 192 1.63 2.45 9.11
C GLU A 192 1.97 3.67 10.00
N SER A 193 1.73 4.89 9.50
CA SER A 193 2.13 6.13 10.15
C SER A 193 1.02 7.18 10.10
N SER A 194 1.36 8.48 9.98
CA SER A 194 0.44 9.59 10.18
C SER A 194 -0.55 9.85 9.06
N LEU A 195 -0.19 9.53 7.80
CA LEU A 195 -1.10 9.70 6.67
C LEU A 195 -2.09 8.55 6.64
N GLU A 196 -3.37 8.90 6.67
CA GLU A 196 -4.46 7.92 6.69
C GLU A 196 -5.56 8.32 5.70
N ILE A 197 -6.22 7.33 5.14
CA ILE A 197 -7.32 7.51 4.18
C ILE A 197 -8.32 6.38 4.32
N SER A 198 -9.61 6.66 4.13
CA SER A 198 -10.65 5.64 4.14
C SER A 198 -10.84 4.99 2.76
N PRO A 199 -11.42 3.78 2.70
CA PRO A 199 -11.78 3.15 1.44
C PRO A 199 -12.68 4.00 0.54
N ILE A 200 -13.64 4.74 1.09
CA ILE A 200 -14.49 5.65 0.34
C ILE A 200 -13.67 6.79 -0.27
N GLU A 201 -12.83 7.48 0.51
CA GLU A 201 -11.94 8.52 0.00
C GLU A 201 -11.01 8.00 -1.10
N GLN A 202 -10.50 6.76 -0.98
CA GLN A 202 -9.69 6.13 -2.03
C GLN A 202 -10.46 6.03 -3.35
N VAL A 203 -11.72 5.58 -3.31
CA VAL A 203 -12.57 5.45 -4.50
C VAL A 203 -12.91 6.82 -5.08
N GLU A 204 -13.20 7.82 -4.24
CA GLU A 204 -13.43 9.21 -4.69
C GLU A 204 -12.21 9.79 -5.39
N LEU A 205 -11.00 9.59 -4.82
CA LEU A 205 -9.76 10.07 -5.43
C LEU A 205 -9.44 9.33 -6.73
N LEU A 206 -9.65 8.02 -6.81
CA LEU A 206 -9.48 7.26 -8.04
C LEU A 206 -10.46 7.71 -9.13
N THR A 207 -11.69 8.07 -8.75
CA THR A 207 -12.69 8.65 -9.66
C THR A 207 -12.25 10.01 -10.19
N LYS A 208 -11.74 10.88 -9.30
CA LYS A 208 -11.16 12.18 -9.69
C LYS A 208 -9.97 12.01 -10.63
N LEU A 209 -9.09 11.04 -10.35
CA LEU A 209 -7.95 10.71 -11.20
C LEU A 209 -8.41 10.20 -12.58
N GLN A 210 -9.40 9.29 -12.62
CA GLN A 210 -9.96 8.76 -13.87
C GLN A 210 -10.51 9.87 -14.76
N ASN A 211 -11.15 10.87 -14.17
CA ASN A 211 -11.76 12.01 -14.86
C ASN A 211 -10.76 13.17 -15.06
N ASN A 212 -9.53 13.02 -14.61
CA ASN A 212 -8.51 14.07 -14.56
C ASN A 212 -8.99 15.37 -13.90
N SER A 213 -9.72 15.26 -12.80
CA SER A 213 -10.24 16.43 -12.08
C SER A 213 -9.15 17.23 -11.36
N PHE A 214 -7.96 16.65 -11.20
CA PHE A 214 -6.78 17.31 -10.65
C PHE A 214 -6.02 18.17 -11.66
N GLY A 215 -6.23 17.93 -12.97
CA GLY A 215 -5.55 18.66 -14.04
C GLY A 215 -4.11 18.21 -14.30
N PHE A 216 -3.74 17.01 -13.88
CA PHE A 216 -2.43 16.42 -14.18
C PHE A 216 -2.23 16.22 -15.68
N ALA A 217 -0.97 16.17 -16.13
CA ALA A 217 -0.65 15.92 -17.52
C ALA A 217 -1.19 14.54 -17.95
N PRO A 218 -1.94 14.43 -19.05
CA PRO A 218 -2.52 13.16 -19.50
C PRO A 218 -1.49 12.04 -19.72
N GLU A 219 -0.30 12.40 -20.18
CA GLU A 219 0.83 11.46 -20.35
C GLU A 219 1.29 10.87 -19.02
N ASN A 220 1.30 11.66 -17.93
CA ASN A 220 1.67 11.22 -16.60
C ASN A 220 0.61 10.26 -16.01
N ILE A 221 -0.66 10.60 -16.16
CA ILE A 221 -1.78 9.71 -15.80
C ILE A 221 -1.67 8.37 -16.55
N ASN A 222 -1.38 8.40 -17.86
CA ASN A 222 -1.25 7.19 -18.64
C ASN A 222 -0.03 6.36 -18.19
N ALA A 223 1.11 6.98 -17.90
CA ALA A 223 2.28 6.28 -17.37
C ALA A 223 1.98 5.54 -16.06
N VAL A 224 1.22 6.17 -15.14
CA VAL A 224 0.80 5.51 -13.91
C VAL A 224 -0.21 4.39 -14.19
N LYS A 225 -1.20 4.60 -15.06
CA LYS A 225 -2.16 3.56 -15.48
C LYS A 225 -1.44 2.35 -16.07
N ASP A 226 -0.47 2.57 -16.94
CA ASP A 226 0.33 1.49 -17.52
C ASP A 226 1.09 0.72 -16.43
N ALA A 227 1.66 1.45 -15.45
CA ALA A 227 2.42 0.85 -14.35
C ALA A 227 1.56 0.01 -13.38
N ILE A 228 0.27 0.31 -13.24
CA ILE A 228 -0.68 -0.46 -12.41
C ILE A 228 -1.58 -1.40 -13.21
N CYS A 229 -1.35 -1.56 -14.50
CA CYS A 229 -2.12 -2.47 -15.35
C CYS A 229 -1.82 -3.92 -14.98
N LEU A 230 -2.81 -4.63 -14.46
CA LEU A 230 -2.69 -6.05 -14.09
C LEU A 230 -3.04 -6.98 -15.24
N SER A 231 -4.05 -6.61 -16.04
CA SER A 231 -4.44 -7.37 -17.24
C SER A 231 -5.22 -6.50 -18.20
N SER A 232 -5.11 -6.78 -19.49
CA SER A 232 -5.89 -6.14 -20.55
C SER A 232 -6.41 -7.19 -21.54
N SER A 233 -7.69 -7.07 -21.89
CA SER A 233 -8.38 -7.98 -22.79
C SER A 233 -9.45 -7.24 -23.61
N ALA A 234 -10.10 -7.93 -24.52
CA ALA A 234 -11.24 -7.39 -25.27
C ALA A 234 -12.46 -7.04 -24.38
N ALA A 235 -12.53 -7.60 -23.17
CA ALA A 235 -13.58 -7.31 -22.20
C ALA A 235 -13.30 -6.06 -21.34
N GLY A 236 -12.06 -5.60 -21.31
CA GLY A 236 -11.62 -4.43 -20.53
C GLY A 236 -10.23 -4.58 -19.98
N THR A 237 -9.77 -3.54 -19.30
CA THR A 237 -8.48 -3.49 -18.62
C THR A 237 -8.70 -3.42 -17.11
N PHE A 238 -7.95 -4.24 -16.39
CA PHE A 238 -7.97 -4.28 -14.93
C PHE A 238 -6.70 -3.64 -14.38
N TYR A 239 -6.87 -2.64 -13.54
CA TYR A 239 -5.81 -1.91 -12.87
C TYR A 239 -5.84 -2.21 -11.37
N GLY A 240 -4.69 -2.19 -10.70
CA GLY A 240 -4.62 -2.44 -9.27
C GLY A 240 -3.24 -2.19 -8.68
N LYS A 241 -3.28 -1.86 -7.37
CA LYS A 241 -2.10 -1.63 -6.54
C LYS A 241 -2.34 -2.09 -5.11
#